data_8af27596d19d4cbce4e20caae5fd3e1f
#
_entry.id   8af27596d19d4cbce4e20caae5fd3e1f
#
_cell.length_a   1.000
_cell.length_b   1.000
_cell.length_c   1.000
_cell.angle_alpha   90.00
_cell.angle_beta   90.00
_cell.angle_gamma   90.00
#
_symmetry.space_group_name_H-M   'P 1'
#
loop_
_entity.id
_entity.type
_entity.pdbx_description
1 polymer ?
#
loop_
_entity_poly.entity_id
_entity_poly.type
_entity_poly.pdbx_seq_one_letter_code
_entity_poly.pdbx_strand_id
1 'polypeptide(L)'
;MEAEGVARMQGWGLAILRVVVGIVFLVHGFQKLFLMGFGGVAGMMEGLGVPAPGLFAVIVTLVELLGGLALILGLFTRVVAIPLAVDMLVATLTVHLPNGFSVLPNGGYEFTLVLLAASVALAVAGPGEAALDRFLAMRTNNPALARLTR
;
A
#
# COMPACT_ATOMS: atom_id res chain seq x y z
N MET A 1 3.37 13.42 -30.62
CA MET A 1 3.49 11.95 -30.84
C MET A 1 4.51 11.31 -29.92
N GLU A 2 5.79 11.77 -29.88
CA GLU A 2 6.78 11.16 -28.95
C GLU A 2 6.44 11.36 -27.46
N ALA A 3 6.08 12.57 -27.04
CA ALA A 3 5.74 12.88 -25.66
C ALA A 3 4.52 12.08 -25.14
N GLU A 4 3.52 11.87 -25.97
CA GLU A 4 2.35 11.06 -25.62
C GLU A 4 2.69 9.58 -25.48
N GLY A 5 3.58 9.07 -26.34
CA GLY A 5 4.09 7.71 -26.25
C GLY A 5 4.84 7.47 -24.94
N VAL A 6 5.72 8.40 -24.56
CA VAL A 6 6.48 8.34 -23.30
C VAL A 6 5.55 8.40 -22.08
N ALA A 7 4.59 9.32 -22.06
CA ALA A 7 3.63 9.43 -20.96
C ALA A 7 2.79 8.14 -20.79
N ARG A 8 2.39 7.51 -21.89
CA ARG A 8 1.66 6.24 -21.85
C ARG A 8 2.51 5.09 -21.31
N MET A 9 3.79 5.01 -21.72
CA MET A 9 4.71 3.99 -21.16
C MET A 9 4.91 4.17 -19.66
N GLN A 10 5.10 5.41 -19.20
CA GLN A 10 5.19 5.72 -17.76
C GLN A 10 3.90 5.30 -17.02
N GLY A 11 2.74 5.55 -17.60
CA GLY A 11 1.46 5.13 -17.03
C GLY A 11 1.33 3.60 -16.87
N TRP A 12 1.85 2.82 -17.82
CA TRP A 12 1.88 1.36 -17.69
C TRP A 12 2.89 0.89 -16.65
N GLY A 13 4.04 1.54 -16.52
CA GLY A 13 5.00 1.26 -15.45
C GLY A 13 4.37 1.44 -14.06
N LEU A 14 3.62 2.54 -13.86
CA LEU A 14 2.87 2.79 -12.62
C LEU A 14 1.76 1.75 -12.39
N ALA A 15 1.05 1.32 -13.44
CA ALA A 15 0.02 0.29 -13.33
C ALA A 15 0.61 -1.05 -12.85
N ILE A 16 1.75 -1.46 -13.39
CA ILE A 16 2.45 -2.68 -12.96
C ILE A 16 2.89 -2.56 -11.51
N LEU A 17 3.56 -1.46 -11.14
CA LEU A 17 3.99 -1.21 -9.77
C LEU A 17 2.82 -1.28 -8.79
N ARG A 18 1.71 -0.61 -9.11
CA ARG A 18 0.50 -0.57 -8.31
C ARG A 18 -0.10 -1.96 -8.09
N VAL A 19 -0.23 -2.75 -9.15
CA VAL A 19 -0.80 -4.10 -9.05
C VAL A 19 0.08 -5.01 -8.21
N VAL A 20 1.39 -5.00 -8.43
CA VAL A 20 2.32 -5.84 -7.65
C VAL A 20 2.32 -5.45 -6.18
N VAL A 21 2.43 -4.15 -5.87
CA VAL A 21 2.37 -3.64 -4.49
C VAL A 21 1.01 -3.98 -3.84
N GLY A 22 -0.07 -3.82 -4.60
CA GLY A 22 -1.41 -4.18 -4.14
C GLY A 22 -1.56 -5.67 -3.81
N ILE A 23 -1.00 -6.56 -4.63
CA ILE A 23 -0.99 -8.01 -4.35
C ILE A 23 -0.22 -8.30 -3.05
N VAL A 24 0.93 -7.69 -2.85
CA VAL A 24 1.71 -7.88 -1.63
C VAL A 24 0.89 -7.49 -0.40
N PHE A 25 0.32 -6.28 -0.38
CA PHE A 25 -0.50 -5.84 0.76
C PHE A 25 -1.75 -6.71 0.96
N LEU A 26 -2.43 -7.08 -0.13
CA LEU A 26 -3.61 -7.95 -0.05
C LEU A 26 -3.28 -9.29 0.60
N VAL A 27 -2.16 -9.91 0.21
CA VAL A 27 -1.71 -11.19 0.78
C VAL A 27 -1.36 -11.04 2.26
N HIS A 28 -0.63 -9.99 2.64
CA HIS A 28 -0.28 -9.73 4.05
C HIS A 28 -1.51 -9.44 4.91
N GLY A 29 -2.44 -8.62 4.41
CA GLY A 29 -3.72 -8.36 5.08
C GLY A 29 -4.57 -9.62 5.21
N PHE A 30 -4.61 -10.47 4.17
CA PHE A 30 -5.29 -11.77 4.21
C PHE A 30 -4.66 -12.70 5.28
N GLN A 31 -3.34 -12.79 5.33
CA GLN A 31 -2.63 -13.58 6.35
C GLN A 31 -2.94 -13.09 7.76
N LYS A 32 -2.92 -11.77 7.98
CA LYS A 32 -3.28 -11.18 9.27
C LYS A 32 -4.72 -11.50 9.66
N LEU A 33 -5.67 -11.41 8.72
CA LEU A 33 -7.08 -11.63 9.03
C LEU A 33 -7.42 -13.11 9.25
N PHE A 34 -7.00 -13.98 8.33
CA PHE A 34 -7.48 -15.36 8.27
C PHE A 34 -6.52 -16.39 8.87
N LEU A 35 -5.22 -16.12 8.93
CA LEU A 35 -4.24 -17.06 9.47
C LEU A 35 -3.85 -16.69 10.90
N MET A 36 -3.63 -15.41 11.21
CA MET A 36 -3.26 -14.95 12.55
C MET A 36 -4.49 -14.58 13.40
N GLY A 37 -5.51 -14.02 12.78
CA GLY A 37 -6.63 -13.37 13.43
C GLY A 37 -6.23 -12.06 14.15
N PHE A 38 -7.21 -11.21 14.49
CA PHE A 38 -6.92 -9.95 15.18
C PHE A 38 -6.20 -10.15 16.52
N GLY A 39 -6.50 -11.25 17.22
CA GLY A 39 -5.84 -11.59 18.50
C GLY A 39 -4.36 -11.91 18.33
N GLY A 40 -3.98 -12.67 17.29
CA GLY A 40 -2.59 -12.98 17.00
C GLY A 40 -1.79 -11.75 16.60
N VAL A 41 -2.37 -10.88 15.76
CA VAL A 41 -1.75 -9.60 15.38
C VAL A 41 -1.61 -8.67 16.60
N ALA A 42 -2.63 -8.60 17.47
CA ALA A 42 -2.58 -7.81 18.71
C ALA A 42 -1.47 -8.29 19.64
N GLY A 43 -1.35 -9.61 19.84
CA GLY A 43 -0.28 -10.19 20.67
C GLY A 43 1.11 -9.89 20.13
N MET A 44 1.30 -9.92 18.81
CA MET A 44 2.55 -9.49 18.18
C MET A 44 2.86 -8.02 18.48
N MET A 45 1.87 -7.13 18.34
CA MET A 45 2.03 -5.70 18.59
C MET A 45 2.28 -5.38 20.07
N GLU A 46 1.64 -6.12 20.97
CA GLU A 46 1.88 -6.01 22.42
C GLU A 46 3.33 -6.37 22.76
N GLY A 47 3.86 -7.44 22.18
CA GLY A 47 5.27 -7.83 22.33
C GLY A 47 6.26 -6.76 21.81
N LEU A 48 5.84 -5.89 20.90
CA LEU A 48 6.62 -4.76 20.39
C LEU A 48 6.39 -3.47 21.20
N GLY A 49 5.58 -3.51 22.26
CA GLY A 49 5.27 -2.34 23.08
C GLY A 49 4.34 -1.31 22.42
N VAL A 50 3.60 -1.72 21.38
CA VAL A 50 2.64 -0.82 20.69
C VAL A 50 1.46 -0.51 21.62
N PRO A 51 1.12 0.77 21.87
CA PRO A 51 -0.04 1.12 22.68
C PRO A 51 -1.34 0.71 21.99
N ALA A 52 -2.36 0.30 22.79
CA ALA A 52 -3.65 -0.16 22.27
C ALA A 52 -3.54 -1.22 21.14
N PRO A 53 -2.83 -2.34 21.36
CA PRO A 53 -2.45 -3.27 20.31
C PRO A 53 -3.66 -3.88 19.58
N GLY A 54 -4.78 -4.12 20.28
CA GLY A 54 -6.01 -4.60 19.67
C GLY A 54 -6.62 -3.63 18.64
N LEU A 55 -6.56 -2.33 18.90
CA LEU A 55 -7.03 -1.31 17.96
C LEU A 55 -6.16 -1.27 16.70
N PHE A 56 -4.83 -1.21 16.90
CA PHE A 56 -3.89 -1.16 15.77
C PHE A 56 -3.87 -2.47 14.97
N ALA A 57 -4.09 -3.61 15.60
CA ALA A 57 -4.24 -4.89 14.90
C ALA A 57 -5.38 -4.85 13.87
N VAL A 58 -6.54 -4.30 14.24
CA VAL A 58 -7.68 -4.14 13.32
C VAL A 58 -7.33 -3.13 12.22
N ILE A 59 -6.79 -1.97 12.58
CA ILE A 59 -6.45 -0.90 11.62
C ILE A 59 -5.47 -1.41 10.56
N VAL A 60 -4.34 -1.97 10.98
CA VAL A 60 -3.28 -2.44 10.06
C VAL A 60 -3.80 -3.56 9.16
N THR A 61 -4.51 -4.54 9.73
CA THR A 61 -5.08 -5.63 8.95
C THR A 61 -6.04 -5.12 7.87
N LEU A 62 -6.92 -4.19 8.20
CA LEU A 62 -7.87 -3.63 7.24
C LEU A 62 -7.21 -2.69 6.22
N VAL A 63 -6.24 -1.88 6.65
CA VAL A 63 -5.47 -1.01 5.75
C VAL A 63 -4.74 -1.84 4.71
N GLU A 64 -4.06 -2.91 5.09
CA GLU A 64 -3.37 -3.77 4.13
C GLU A 64 -4.34 -4.53 3.23
N LEU A 65 -5.38 -5.13 3.79
CA LEU A 65 -6.34 -5.95 3.04
C LEU A 65 -7.12 -5.11 2.02
N LEU A 66 -7.79 -4.07 2.51
CA LEU A 66 -8.64 -3.21 1.66
C LEU A 66 -7.80 -2.27 0.79
N GLY A 67 -6.69 -1.76 1.32
CA GLY A 67 -5.75 -0.95 0.58
C GLY A 67 -5.08 -1.72 -0.54
N GLY A 68 -4.65 -2.95 -0.30
CA GLY A 68 -4.11 -3.84 -1.32
C GLY A 68 -5.11 -4.11 -2.45
N LEU A 69 -6.36 -4.43 -2.11
CA LEU A 69 -7.43 -4.62 -3.08
C LEU A 69 -7.71 -3.34 -3.89
N ALA A 70 -7.78 -2.19 -3.21
CA ALA A 70 -8.01 -0.90 -3.86
C ALA A 70 -6.87 -0.54 -4.82
N LEU A 71 -5.61 -0.80 -4.45
CA LEU A 71 -4.46 -0.63 -5.35
C LEU A 71 -4.56 -1.52 -6.58
N ILE A 72 -4.89 -2.80 -6.45
CA ILE A 72 -5.05 -3.71 -7.59
C ILE A 72 -6.08 -3.16 -8.57
N LEU A 73 -7.23 -2.71 -8.07
CA LEU A 73 -8.31 -2.15 -8.87
C LEU A 73 -7.99 -0.76 -9.43
N GLY A 74 -7.02 -0.05 -8.86
CA GLY A 74 -6.74 1.34 -9.16
C GLY A 74 -7.83 2.27 -8.70
N LEU A 75 -8.31 2.06 -7.46
CA LEU A 75 -9.38 2.83 -6.84
C LEU A 75 -8.80 3.72 -5.75
N PHE A 76 -8.99 5.05 -5.87
CA PHE A 76 -8.46 6.06 -4.96
C PHE A 76 -6.96 5.89 -4.65
N THR A 77 -6.18 5.52 -5.67
CA THR A 77 -4.78 5.09 -5.54
C THR A 77 -3.94 6.04 -4.70
N ARG A 78 -4.01 7.37 -4.96
CA ARG A 78 -3.23 8.37 -4.21
C ARG A 78 -3.59 8.39 -2.72
N VAL A 79 -4.89 8.32 -2.42
CA VAL A 79 -5.40 8.39 -1.04
C VAL A 79 -5.07 7.12 -0.27
N VAL A 80 -5.26 5.97 -0.91
CA VAL A 80 -5.03 4.65 -0.31
C VAL A 80 -3.54 4.37 -0.09
N ALA A 81 -2.68 4.86 -0.98
CA ALA A 81 -1.24 4.69 -0.85
C ALA A 81 -0.65 5.43 0.37
N ILE A 82 -1.31 6.47 0.90
CA ILE A 82 -0.83 7.20 2.08
C ILE A 82 -0.86 6.32 3.34
N PRO A 83 -2.00 5.74 3.77
CA PRO A 83 -2.01 4.89 4.95
C PRO A 83 -1.13 3.64 4.79
N LEU A 84 -0.98 3.09 3.58
CA LEU A 84 -0.04 1.99 3.31
C LEU A 84 1.42 2.43 3.48
N ALA A 85 1.77 3.65 3.06
CA ALA A 85 3.10 4.21 3.29
C ALA A 85 3.37 4.43 4.79
N VAL A 86 2.38 4.95 5.53
CA VAL A 86 2.49 5.13 6.99
C VAL A 86 2.66 3.79 7.69
N ASP A 87 1.89 2.77 7.30
CA ASP A 87 2.01 1.41 7.82
C ASP A 87 3.42 0.86 7.60
N MET A 88 3.97 0.96 6.39
CA MET A 88 5.33 0.52 6.09
C MET A 88 6.41 1.33 6.81
N LEU A 89 6.21 2.61 7.01
CA LEU A 89 7.12 3.44 7.82
C LEU A 89 7.16 2.95 9.27
N VAL A 90 5.99 2.74 9.87
CA VAL A 90 5.89 2.24 11.25
C VAL A 90 6.49 0.83 11.34
N ALA A 91 6.13 -0.09 10.45
CA ALA A 91 6.69 -1.44 10.42
C ALA A 91 8.22 -1.43 10.26
N THR A 92 8.76 -0.57 9.38
CA THR A 92 10.19 -0.40 9.21
C THR A 92 10.87 0.01 10.52
N LEU A 93 10.34 1.02 11.20
CA LEU A 93 10.97 1.61 12.39
C LEU A 93 10.83 0.74 13.64
N THR A 94 9.67 0.08 13.81
CA THR A 94 9.34 -0.63 15.06
C THR A 94 9.65 -2.13 15.02
N VAL A 95 9.47 -2.76 13.87
CA VAL A 95 9.58 -4.22 13.73
C VAL A 95 10.93 -4.63 13.12
N HIS A 96 11.29 -3.97 11.99
CA HIS A 96 12.34 -4.47 11.11
C HIS A 96 13.70 -3.79 11.31
N LEU A 97 13.74 -2.53 11.73
CA LEU A 97 15.00 -1.77 11.90
C LEU A 97 15.98 -2.43 12.88
N PRO A 98 15.53 -3.00 14.03
CA PRO A 98 16.42 -3.69 14.97
C PRO A 98 17.09 -4.95 14.37
N ASN A 99 16.49 -5.53 13.33
CA ASN A 99 16.97 -6.76 12.69
C ASN A 99 18.00 -6.51 11.57
N GLY A 100 18.40 -5.26 11.35
CA GLY A 100 19.35 -4.87 10.29
C GLY A 100 18.70 -4.71 8.93
N PHE A 101 19.52 -4.53 7.88
CA PHE A 101 19.05 -4.24 6.54
C PHE A 101 18.40 -5.45 5.85
N SER A 102 19.12 -6.56 5.78
CA SER A 102 18.71 -7.74 4.99
C SER A 102 17.50 -8.49 5.59
N VAL A 103 16.54 -8.85 4.73
CA VAL A 103 15.38 -9.64 5.16
C VAL A 103 15.77 -11.02 5.69
N LEU A 104 16.82 -11.62 5.15
CA LEU A 104 17.35 -12.88 5.62
C LEU A 104 18.61 -12.68 6.47
N PRO A 105 18.80 -13.47 7.54
CA PRO A 105 17.90 -14.48 8.10
C PRO A 105 16.86 -13.91 9.09
N ASN A 106 16.96 -12.65 9.51
CA ASN A 106 16.28 -12.13 10.72
C ASN A 106 15.09 -11.19 10.43
N GLY A 107 14.67 -11.03 9.17
CA GLY A 107 13.52 -10.16 8.84
C GLY A 107 13.86 -8.67 8.86
N GLY A 108 15.01 -8.27 8.32
CA GLY A 108 15.44 -6.87 8.23
C GLY A 108 14.54 -6.00 7.35
N TYR A 109 14.85 -4.70 7.30
CA TYR A 109 13.92 -3.68 6.80
C TYR A 109 13.96 -3.43 5.29
N GLU A 110 14.82 -4.08 4.50
CA GLU A 110 14.92 -3.82 3.06
C GLU A 110 13.59 -3.96 2.32
N PHE A 111 12.78 -4.96 2.69
CA PHE A 111 11.49 -5.21 2.04
C PHE A 111 10.45 -4.15 2.38
N THR A 112 10.32 -3.79 3.65
CA THR A 112 9.38 -2.74 4.08
C THR A 112 9.79 -1.37 3.58
N LEU A 113 11.10 -1.11 3.44
CA LEU A 113 11.62 0.11 2.83
C LEU A 113 11.24 0.22 1.35
N VAL A 114 11.34 -0.87 0.58
CA VAL A 114 10.91 -0.91 -0.83
C VAL A 114 9.40 -0.66 -0.95
N LEU A 115 8.59 -1.30 -0.10
CA LEU A 115 7.13 -1.08 -0.08
C LEU A 115 6.76 0.35 0.32
N LEU A 116 7.48 0.94 1.29
CA LEU A 116 7.33 2.35 1.67
C LEU A 116 7.59 3.27 0.47
N ALA A 117 8.74 3.09 -0.18
CA ALA A 117 9.11 3.90 -1.34
C ALA A 117 8.10 3.76 -2.50
N ALA A 118 7.65 2.53 -2.78
CA ALA A 118 6.65 2.25 -3.79
C ALA A 118 5.29 2.89 -3.46
N SER A 119 4.85 2.83 -2.19
CA SER A 119 3.61 3.46 -1.74
C SER A 119 3.69 4.98 -1.84
N VAL A 120 4.81 5.59 -1.45
CA VAL A 120 5.05 7.04 -1.63
C VAL A 120 5.04 7.41 -3.12
N ALA A 121 5.69 6.63 -3.97
CA ALA A 121 5.68 6.86 -5.42
C ALA A 121 4.26 6.83 -6.00
N LEU A 122 3.42 5.87 -5.58
CA LEU A 122 2.02 5.78 -5.99
C LEU A 122 1.17 6.93 -5.45
N ALA A 123 1.41 7.39 -4.22
CA ALA A 123 0.72 8.56 -3.65
C ALA A 123 1.02 9.84 -4.45
N VAL A 124 2.27 10.01 -4.89
CA VAL A 124 2.72 11.18 -5.67
C VAL A 124 2.33 11.07 -7.14
N ALA A 125 2.64 9.94 -7.80
CA ALA A 125 2.46 9.76 -9.24
C ALA A 125 1.01 9.41 -9.63
N GLY A 126 0.28 8.70 -8.75
CA GLY A 126 -1.11 8.32 -9.00
C GLY A 126 -1.27 6.93 -9.64
N PRO A 127 -2.48 6.63 -10.17
CA PRO A 127 -2.87 5.26 -10.51
C PRO A 127 -2.20 4.68 -11.77
N GLY A 128 -1.66 5.49 -12.65
CA GLY A 128 -1.18 5.03 -13.95
C GLY A 128 -2.31 4.63 -14.91
N GLU A 129 -1.99 3.74 -15.85
CA GLU A 129 -2.97 3.19 -16.80
C GLU A 129 -3.85 2.11 -16.15
N ALA A 130 -4.92 1.71 -16.86
CA ALA A 130 -5.83 0.61 -16.47
C ALA A 130 -6.35 0.72 -15.02
N ALA A 131 -6.73 1.93 -14.59
CA ALA A 131 -7.26 2.20 -13.26
C ALA A 131 -8.76 2.50 -13.31
N LEU A 132 -9.51 2.00 -12.30
CA LEU A 132 -10.92 2.35 -12.12
C LEU A 132 -11.11 3.86 -11.89
N ASP A 133 -10.15 4.51 -11.25
CA ASP A 133 -10.13 5.96 -11.05
C ASP A 133 -10.29 6.73 -12.37
N ARG A 134 -9.58 6.30 -13.42
CA ARG A 134 -9.70 6.93 -14.75
C ARG A 134 -11.08 6.75 -15.36
N PHE A 135 -11.65 5.57 -15.19
CA PHE A 135 -13.01 5.28 -15.68
C PHE A 135 -14.07 6.11 -14.94
N LEU A 136 -13.93 6.23 -13.62
CA LEU A 136 -14.81 7.07 -12.79
C LEU A 136 -14.66 8.54 -13.13
N ALA A 137 -13.45 9.04 -13.36
CA ALA A 137 -13.19 10.43 -13.75
C ALA A 137 -13.84 10.79 -15.11
N MET A 138 -13.89 9.84 -16.04
CA MET A 138 -14.56 10.05 -17.35
C MET A 138 -16.09 10.09 -17.25
N ARG A 139 -16.68 9.43 -16.25
CA ARG A 139 -18.13 9.37 -16.06
C ARG A 139 -18.70 10.45 -15.14
N THR A 140 -17.87 11.07 -14.32
CA THR A 140 -18.30 12.08 -13.36
C THR A 140 -17.83 13.46 -13.80
N ASN A 141 -18.76 14.39 -14.01
CA ASN A 141 -18.46 15.81 -14.22
C ASN A 141 -18.04 16.52 -12.90
N ASN A 142 -17.60 15.78 -11.88
CA ASN A 142 -17.22 16.34 -10.59
C ASN A 142 -15.72 16.67 -10.56
N PRO A 143 -15.35 17.97 -10.53
CA PRO A 143 -13.95 18.39 -10.57
C PRO A 143 -13.13 17.96 -9.34
N ALA A 144 -13.77 17.71 -8.19
CA ALA A 144 -13.11 17.25 -6.98
C ALA A 144 -12.67 15.77 -7.12
N LEU A 145 -13.55 14.90 -7.63
CA LEU A 145 -13.21 13.51 -7.96
C LEU A 145 -12.13 13.43 -9.02
N ALA A 146 -12.19 14.26 -10.06
CA ALA A 146 -11.18 14.30 -11.10
C ALA A 146 -9.77 14.64 -10.59
N ARG A 147 -9.64 15.41 -9.49
CA ARG A 147 -8.34 15.73 -8.87
C ARG A 147 -7.78 14.58 -8.01
N LEU A 148 -8.64 13.78 -7.40
CA LEU A 148 -8.24 12.64 -6.57
C LEU A 148 -7.87 11.40 -7.40
N THR A 149 -8.34 11.36 -8.63
CA THR A 149 -8.23 10.20 -9.53
C THR A 149 -7.23 10.38 -10.69
N ARG A 150 -6.58 11.56 -10.78
CA ARG A 150 -5.54 11.85 -11.79
C ARG A 150 -4.13 11.57 -11.34
#